data_08f4634642f780df692a1c69da46c652
#
_entry.id   08f4634642f780df692a1c69da46c652
#
_cell.length_a   1.000
_cell.length_b   1.000
_cell.length_c   1.000
_cell.angle_alpha   90.00
_cell.angle_beta   90.00
_cell.angle_gamma   90.00
#
_symmetry.space_group_name_H-M   'P 1'
#
loop_
_entity.id
_entity.type
_entity.pdbx_description
1 polymer ?
#
loop_
_entity_poly.entity_id
_entity_poly.type
_entity_poly.pdbx_seq_one_letter_code
_entity_poly.pdbx_strand_id
1 'polypeptide(L)'
;MTRISLKNIIGKKNEAVAMILALIEQLNIIAWIEDDAGKILLGTARETADSIFPVIAEEEILGFVKGEQKAAIIARLLTHLITKESEKKKLGSEVLHLYQEVNLMFDFSDKLAKTIDAADIAKTTLEEASRVIRSDNGVIILWDEKNRQLQVLASHGNLFFNQEKINTELKILLDLILNGQSEIISDTSALRAAGIVLPHISSVLYSALKVNHRVMGAVILASNEEIQYTAADLKLLTTLALQSSAAIESALLYERNIKDALEREEAMRKLYDATGKFVPYEFIRSLGHQLITDVKLGDQVEKIVTVLFSDIREYTTISEQMTPEENFRFVCSFNERMGPFIRQYNGFINQYLGDAIMAIFPGNATDALAAAVAMQKEVEQFNIARLLNNQAPIQIGVGMHTGPLIMGITGDKDRMDACTISDTVNTASRLEGLTKHYKTGIILSDASLEQINNKENFHLRNLGMVQLKGKQESIKIHECFSGNTSKDIQKKAATLSLFNEGISHYLDKSFNKAHEVFTQVIKENPEDRTAAFFFTNTKQVMEEGFSKNREGIVEMQEK
;
A
#
# COMPACT_ATOMS: atom_id res chain seq x y z
N MET A 1 -16.73 27.86 51.84
CA MET A 1 -17.24 26.86 52.81
C MET A 1 -18.39 27.51 53.59
N THR A 2 -19.57 26.91 53.64
CA THR A 2 -20.70 27.43 54.45
C THR A 2 -20.41 27.12 55.91
N ARG A 3 -20.12 28.20 56.69
CA ARG A 3 -19.80 28.14 58.12
C ARG A 3 -20.93 27.39 58.86
N ILE A 4 -20.61 26.37 59.63
CA ILE A 4 -21.60 25.67 60.42
C ILE A 4 -22.01 26.60 61.52
N SER A 5 -23.28 26.89 61.63
CA SER A 5 -23.83 27.74 62.74
C SER A 5 -24.71 26.85 63.60
N LEU A 6 -24.76 27.18 64.89
CA LEU A 6 -25.64 26.55 65.87
C LEU A 6 -27.09 26.58 65.40
N LYS A 7 -27.46 27.64 64.66
CA LYS A 7 -28.79 27.89 64.09
C LYS A 7 -29.18 26.79 63.06
N ASN A 8 -28.23 26.21 62.37
CA ASN A 8 -28.50 25.13 61.37
C ASN A 8 -28.87 23.80 62.05
N ILE A 9 -28.37 23.59 63.27
CA ILE A 9 -28.62 22.35 64.04
C ILE A 9 -29.90 22.50 64.89
N ILE A 10 -30.21 23.72 65.40
CA ILE A 10 -31.37 23.99 66.20
C ILE A 10 -32.54 24.55 65.38
N GLY A 11 -32.61 24.29 64.06
CA GLY A 11 -33.70 24.69 63.18
C GLY A 11 -35.00 23.92 63.45
N LYS A 12 -36.19 24.64 63.30
CA LYS A 12 -37.54 24.16 63.70
C LYS A 12 -38.03 22.80 63.21
N LYS A 13 -37.25 22.03 62.46
CA LYS A 13 -37.60 20.66 61.93
C LYS A 13 -36.50 19.60 62.17
N ASN A 14 -35.60 19.80 63.13
CA ASN A 14 -34.50 18.90 63.33
C ASN A 14 -34.80 17.95 64.52
N GLU A 15 -34.61 16.63 64.31
CA GLU A 15 -34.72 15.60 65.37
C GLU A 15 -33.84 15.96 66.59
N ALA A 16 -32.73 16.62 66.38
CA ALA A 16 -31.85 17.10 67.43
C ALA A 16 -32.58 18.06 68.40
N VAL A 17 -33.51 18.91 67.93
CA VAL A 17 -34.27 19.87 68.78
C VAL A 17 -35.24 19.08 69.67
N ALA A 18 -35.95 18.09 69.13
CA ALA A 18 -36.85 17.26 69.90
C ALA A 18 -36.09 16.43 70.97
N MET A 19 -34.93 15.97 70.67
CA MET A 19 -34.04 15.23 71.57
C MET A 19 -33.49 16.15 72.68
N ILE A 20 -33.10 17.36 72.35
CA ILE A 20 -32.62 18.35 73.34
C ILE A 20 -33.75 18.77 74.28
N LEU A 21 -34.96 19.03 73.75
CA LEU A 21 -36.13 19.39 74.55
C LEU A 21 -36.51 18.22 75.48
N ALA A 22 -36.56 17.03 75.01
CA ALA A 22 -36.82 15.83 75.83
C ALA A 22 -35.75 15.66 76.93
N LEU A 23 -34.49 15.95 76.64
CA LEU A 23 -33.40 15.88 77.60
C LEU A 23 -33.54 16.97 78.69
N ILE A 24 -33.93 18.23 78.33
CA ILE A 24 -34.24 19.32 79.24
C ILE A 24 -35.38 18.92 80.19
N GLU A 25 -36.41 18.34 79.67
CA GLU A 25 -37.56 17.85 80.43
C GLU A 25 -37.21 16.71 81.38
N GLN A 26 -36.50 15.65 80.87
CA GLN A 26 -36.05 14.48 81.68
C GLN A 26 -35.08 14.90 82.81
N LEU A 27 -34.19 15.83 82.56
CA LEU A 27 -33.27 16.34 83.55
C LEU A 27 -33.92 17.29 84.57
N ASN A 28 -35.18 17.69 84.26
CA ASN A 28 -35.98 18.69 85.03
C ASN A 28 -35.16 19.99 85.35
N ILE A 29 -34.50 20.53 84.28
CA ILE A 29 -33.66 21.68 84.36
C ILE A 29 -34.22 22.86 83.56
N ILE A 30 -33.81 24.05 83.92
CA ILE A 30 -34.08 25.25 83.15
C ILE A 30 -32.80 25.58 82.36
N ALA A 31 -32.90 25.47 81.03
CA ALA A 31 -31.76 25.76 80.12
C ALA A 31 -32.27 26.42 78.83
N TRP A 32 -31.44 27.32 78.27
CA TRP A 32 -31.67 27.88 76.94
C TRP A 32 -30.36 27.98 76.16
N ILE A 33 -30.47 28.08 74.87
CA ILE A 33 -29.32 28.05 73.95
C ILE A 33 -29.30 29.37 73.16
N GLU A 34 -28.12 30.00 73.13
CA GLU A 34 -27.85 31.26 72.43
C GLU A 34 -26.76 31.00 71.36
N ASP A 35 -26.83 31.78 70.25
CA ASP A 35 -25.72 31.85 69.30
C ASP A 35 -24.57 32.70 69.83
N ASP A 36 -23.48 32.80 69.04
CA ASP A 36 -22.31 33.64 69.38
C ASP A 36 -22.64 35.11 69.52
N ALA A 37 -23.74 35.62 68.93
CA ALA A 37 -24.24 36.99 69.03
C ALA A 37 -25.21 37.19 70.23
N GLY A 38 -25.48 36.17 71.04
CA GLY A 38 -26.37 36.22 72.18
C GLY A 38 -27.86 36.09 71.81
N LYS A 39 -28.22 35.71 70.61
CA LYS A 39 -29.60 35.49 70.20
C LYS A 39 -30.08 34.10 70.63
N ILE A 40 -31.23 34.08 71.29
CA ILE A 40 -31.84 32.84 71.78
C ILE A 40 -32.28 31.96 70.55
N LEU A 41 -31.78 30.74 70.47
CA LEU A 41 -32.11 29.75 69.45
C LEU A 41 -33.15 28.74 69.96
N LEU A 42 -33.11 28.42 71.28
CA LEU A 42 -34.02 27.47 71.90
C LEU A 42 -34.19 27.78 73.38
N GLY A 43 -35.40 27.60 73.89
CA GLY A 43 -35.73 27.83 75.29
C GLY A 43 -36.17 29.28 75.61
N THR A 44 -36.42 29.56 76.87
CA THR A 44 -36.85 30.89 77.37
C THR A 44 -35.80 31.39 78.35
N ALA A 45 -35.21 32.55 78.05
CA ALA A 45 -34.21 33.17 78.93
C ALA A 45 -34.81 33.60 80.25
N ARG A 46 -34.01 33.50 81.34
CA ARG A 46 -34.24 34.15 82.64
C ARG A 46 -33.27 35.28 82.83
N GLU A 47 -33.60 36.19 83.73
CA GLU A 47 -32.82 37.40 84.03
C GLU A 47 -31.36 37.08 84.43
N THR A 48 -31.15 35.94 85.11
CA THR A 48 -29.80 35.44 85.46
C THR A 48 -29.64 33.95 85.16
N ALA A 49 -28.47 33.56 84.62
CA ALA A 49 -28.10 32.14 84.43
C ALA A 49 -27.19 31.72 85.57
N ASP A 50 -27.43 30.55 86.16
CA ASP A 50 -26.57 30.00 87.24
C ASP A 50 -25.20 29.55 86.69
N SER A 51 -25.18 29.17 85.45
CA SER A 51 -23.96 28.68 84.75
C SER A 51 -24.07 28.94 83.24
N ILE A 52 -22.89 29.13 82.58
CA ILE A 52 -22.75 29.31 81.11
C ILE A 52 -21.76 28.29 80.56
N PHE A 53 -22.19 27.54 79.60
CA PHE A 53 -21.35 26.45 78.97
C PHE A 53 -21.17 26.74 77.47
N PRO A 54 -19.92 26.91 76.99
CA PRO A 54 -19.70 27.16 75.56
C PRO A 54 -19.92 25.88 74.75
N VAL A 55 -20.46 26.08 73.55
CA VAL A 55 -20.54 25.05 72.48
C VAL A 55 -19.42 25.37 71.52
N ILE A 56 -18.41 24.49 71.46
CA ILE A 56 -17.18 24.70 70.70
C ILE A 56 -17.11 23.70 69.57
N ALA A 57 -16.77 24.15 68.36
CA ALA A 57 -16.39 23.24 67.24
C ALA A 57 -15.20 23.87 66.51
N GLU A 58 -14.22 23.05 66.13
CA GLU A 58 -13.02 23.48 65.40
C GLU A 58 -12.31 24.69 66.04
N GLU A 59 -12.21 24.72 67.38
CA GLU A 59 -11.61 25.76 68.18
C GLU A 59 -12.39 27.11 68.22
N GLU A 60 -13.53 27.19 67.53
CA GLU A 60 -14.42 28.37 67.56
C GLU A 60 -15.61 28.13 68.49
N ILE A 61 -15.99 29.14 69.23
CA ILE A 61 -17.23 29.21 70.06
C ILE A 61 -18.39 29.54 69.12
N LEU A 62 -19.32 28.61 68.93
CA LEU A 62 -20.49 28.80 68.08
C LEU A 62 -21.74 29.30 68.84
N GLY A 63 -21.69 29.33 70.16
CA GLY A 63 -22.74 29.82 71.04
C GLY A 63 -22.61 29.24 72.46
N PHE A 64 -23.65 29.40 73.24
CA PHE A 64 -23.66 29.07 74.67
C PHE A 64 -24.96 28.38 75.08
N VAL A 65 -24.82 27.38 75.94
CA VAL A 65 -25.95 26.82 76.69
C VAL A 65 -25.91 27.43 78.06
N LYS A 66 -26.98 28.14 78.45
CA LYS A 66 -27.13 28.82 79.75
C LYS A 66 -28.21 28.14 80.57
N GLY A 67 -28.03 28.12 81.90
CA GLY A 67 -28.98 27.48 82.83
C GLY A 67 -28.34 26.90 84.06
N GLU A 68 -28.94 25.86 84.62
CA GLU A 68 -28.42 25.12 85.78
C GLU A 68 -27.15 24.30 85.44
N GLN A 69 -26.41 23.90 86.47
CA GLN A 69 -25.14 23.20 86.30
C GLN A 69 -25.23 21.89 85.40
N LYS A 70 -26.36 21.21 85.41
CA LYS A 70 -26.62 20.04 84.56
C LYS A 70 -26.79 20.43 83.06
N ALA A 71 -26.96 21.68 82.70
CA ALA A 71 -27.02 22.13 81.29
C ALA A 71 -25.70 21.93 80.59
N ALA A 72 -24.60 21.67 81.28
CA ALA A 72 -23.33 21.18 80.71
C ALA A 72 -23.47 19.92 79.82
N ILE A 73 -24.44 19.08 80.14
CA ILE A 73 -24.71 17.86 79.34
C ILE A 73 -25.21 18.21 77.97
N ILE A 74 -26.10 19.23 77.88
CA ILE A 74 -26.66 19.72 76.60
C ILE A 74 -25.56 20.41 75.78
N ALA A 75 -24.68 21.17 76.41
CA ALA A 75 -23.56 21.79 75.70
C ALA A 75 -22.62 20.78 75.13
N ARG A 76 -22.30 19.71 75.87
CA ARG A 76 -21.45 18.56 75.32
C ARG A 76 -22.16 17.84 74.19
N LEU A 77 -23.45 17.57 74.33
CA LEU A 77 -24.24 16.93 73.25
C LEU A 77 -24.23 17.78 71.99
N LEU A 78 -24.47 19.07 72.11
CA LEU A 78 -24.43 20.01 70.96
C LEU A 78 -23.05 20.07 70.32
N THR A 79 -21.99 20.16 71.12
CA THR A 79 -20.61 20.10 70.64
C THR A 79 -20.40 18.82 69.84
N HIS A 80 -20.79 17.66 70.34
CA HIS A 80 -20.65 16.38 69.66
C HIS A 80 -21.45 16.33 68.33
N LEU A 81 -22.71 16.80 68.33
CA LEU A 81 -23.55 16.82 67.14
C LEU A 81 -22.98 17.75 66.06
N ILE A 82 -22.43 18.93 66.46
CA ILE A 82 -21.82 19.88 65.52
C ILE A 82 -20.53 19.27 64.92
N THR A 83 -19.68 18.65 65.75
CA THR A 83 -18.47 18.00 65.27
C THR A 83 -18.80 16.88 64.25
N LYS A 84 -19.82 16.08 64.54
CA LYS A 84 -20.28 15.05 63.63
C LYS A 84 -20.84 15.60 62.31
N GLU A 85 -21.60 16.70 62.36
CA GLU A 85 -22.11 17.31 61.14
C GLU A 85 -21.00 18.02 60.33
N SER A 86 -19.97 18.59 61.02
CA SER A 86 -18.76 19.08 60.35
C SER A 86 -18.01 17.98 59.63
N GLU A 87 -17.70 16.86 60.32
CA GLU A 87 -17.06 15.71 59.72
C GLU A 87 -17.83 15.19 58.51
N LYS A 88 -19.17 15.06 58.60
CA LYS A 88 -20.03 14.61 57.53
C LYS A 88 -20.00 15.56 56.30
N LYS A 89 -20.04 16.87 56.53
CA LYS A 89 -19.95 17.87 55.45
C LYS A 89 -18.57 17.83 54.78
N LYS A 90 -17.49 17.72 55.58
CA LYS A 90 -16.13 17.61 55.10
C LYS A 90 -15.97 16.37 54.22
N LEU A 91 -16.43 15.21 54.69
CA LEU A 91 -16.45 13.96 53.94
C LEU A 91 -17.30 14.06 52.66
N GLY A 92 -18.47 14.66 52.73
CA GLY A 92 -19.34 14.91 51.57
C GLY A 92 -18.67 15.78 50.52
N SER A 93 -17.91 16.81 50.93
CA SER A 93 -17.14 17.67 50.04
C SER A 93 -15.99 16.93 49.38
N GLU A 94 -15.28 16.06 50.15
CA GLU A 94 -14.20 15.23 49.63
C GLU A 94 -14.72 14.20 48.61
N VAL A 95 -15.85 13.55 48.92
CA VAL A 95 -16.50 12.61 48.00
C VAL A 95 -16.94 13.29 46.72
N LEU A 96 -17.52 14.48 46.80
CA LEU A 96 -17.95 15.25 45.64
C LEU A 96 -16.74 15.63 44.76
N HIS A 97 -15.65 16.04 45.36
CA HIS A 97 -14.40 16.39 44.68
C HIS A 97 -13.81 15.17 43.95
N LEU A 98 -13.75 14.03 44.65
CA LEU A 98 -13.32 12.74 44.03
C LEU A 98 -14.21 12.34 42.85
N TYR A 99 -15.54 12.55 42.99
CA TYR A 99 -16.46 12.24 41.91
C TYR A 99 -16.25 13.10 40.67
N GLN A 100 -15.93 14.39 40.89
CA GLN A 100 -15.59 15.33 39.80
C GLN A 100 -14.26 14.95 39.12
N GLU A 101 -13.23 14.57 39.89
CA GLU A 101 -11.96 14.04 39.32
C GLU A 101 -12.20 12.80 38.47
N VAL A 102 -12.96 11.83 38.96
CA VAL A 102 -13.27 10.59 38.23
C VAL A 102 -14.03 10.87 36.95
N ASN A 103 -15.06 11.71 36.99
CA ASN A 103 -15.82 12.08 35.80
C ASN A 103 -14.93 12.77 34.74
N LEU A 104 -14.06 13.66 35.14
CA LEU A 104 -13.11 14.31 34.25
C LEU A 104 -12.19 13.29 33.56
N MET A 105 -11.72 12.30 34.33
CA MET A 105 -10.89 11.24 33.77
C MET A 105 -11.64 10.34 32.78
N PHE A 106 -12.91 10.04 33.05
CA PHE A 106 -13.75 9.28 32.10
C PHE A 106 -13.99 10.06 30.81
N ASP A 107 -14.38 11.31 30.89
CA ASP A 107 -14.62 12.19 29.75
C ASP A 107 -13.35 12.36 28.90
N PHE A 108 -12.21 12.50 29.55
CA PHE A 108 -10.92 12.59 28.88
C PHE A 108 -10.56 11.28 28.17
N SER A 109 -10.71 10.14 28.85
CA SER A 109 -10.46 8.83 28.25
C SER A 109 -11.35 8.56 27.04
N ASP A 110 -12.64 8.96 27.09
CA ASP A 110 -13.58 8.82 25.96
C ASP A 110 -13.16 9.70 24.77
N LYS A 111 -12.65 10.91 25.01
CA LYS A 111 -12.08 11.76 23.96
C LYS A 111 -10.85 11.16 23.32
N LEU A 112 -9.91 10.62 24.12
CA LEU A 112 -8.71 9.97 23.60
C LEU A 112 -9.04 8.74 22.77
N ALA A 113 -10.02 7.94 23.19
CA ALA A 113 -10.43 6.72 22.46
C ALA A 113 -11.00 6.99 21.06
N LYS A 114 -11.49 8.19 20.79
CA LYS A 114 -12.04 8.62 19.51
C LYS A 114 -10.99 9.20 18.55
N THR A 115 -9.76 9.39 19.01
CA THR A 115 -8.69 10.08 18.28
C THR A 115 -7.59 9.10 17.96
N ILE A 116 -7.21 9.03 16.67
CA ILE A 116 -6.17 8.12 16.18
C ILE A 116 -4.85 8.86 15.90
N ASP A 117 -4.91 10.17 15.71
CA ASP A 117 -3.76 11.01 15.41
C ASP A 117 -3.05 11.47 16.69
N ALA A 118 -1.72 11.30 16.74
CA ALA A 118 -0.91 11.63 17.91
C ALA A 118 -0.91 13.14 18.23
N ALA A 119 -0.94 14.00 17.22
CA ALA A 119 -0.96 15.45 17.40
C ALA A 119 -2.31 15.93 17.93
N ASP A 120 -3.40 15.35 17.46
CA ASP A 120 -4.76 15.64 17.95
C ASP A 120 -4.94 15.16 19.39
N ILE A 121 -4.38 13.98 19.75
CA ILE A 121 -4.35 13.49 21.14
C ILE A 121 -3.59 14.49 22.03
N ALA A 122 -2.42 14.93 21.58
CA ALA A 122 -1.62 15.90 22.33
C ALA A 122 -2.34 17.24 22.50
N LYS A 123 -2.99 17.74 21.44
CA LYS A 123 -3.78 18.96 21.47
C LYS A 123 -4.94 18.85 22.47
N THR A 124 -5.71 17.77 22.42
CA THR A 124 -6.80 17.48 23.36
C THR A 124 -6.28 17.42 24.80
N THR A 125 -5.10 16.84 25.01
CA THR A 125 -4.47 16.76 26.33
C THR A 125 -4.13 18.15 26.87
N LEU A 126 -3.56 19.03 26.04
CA LEU A 126 -3.25 20.39 26.43
C LEU A 126 -4.51 21.21 26.72
N GLU A 127 -5.54 21.09 25.91
CA GLU A 127 -6.82 21.77 26.10
C GLU A 127 -7.48 21.36 27.43
N GLU A 128 -7.52 20.06 27.74
CA GLU A 128 -8.06 19.57 29.00
C GLU A 128 -7.20 19.98 30.21
N ALA A 129 -5.87 19.88 30.08
CA ALA A 129 -4.96 20.31 31.13
C ALA A 129 -5.11 21.82 31.42
N SER A 130 -5.13 22.68 30.42
CA SER A 130 -5.27 24.13 30.57
C SER A 130 -6.66 24.57 31.03
N ARG A 131 -7.69 23.73 30.82
CA ARG A 131 -9.05 24.01 31.34
C ARG A 131 -9.16 23.87 32.86
N VAL A 132 -8.41 22.91 33.43
CA VAL A 132 -8.49 22.59 34.87
C VAL A 132 -7.31 23.10 35.66
N ILE A 133 -6.15 23.29 35.06
CA ILE A 133 -4.95 23.83 35.66
C ILE A 133 -4.68 25.19 35.04
N ARG A 134 -4.67 26.24 35.86
CA ARG A 134 -4.43 27.62 35.39
C ARG A 134 -3.05 27.70 34.71
N SER A 135 -3.03 27.98 33.41
CA SER A 135 -1.81 28.16 32.64
C SER A 135 -2.08 29.04 31.42
N ASP A 136 -1.10 29.85 31.03
CA ASP A 136 -1.19 30.73 29.86
C ASP A 136 -0.68 30.01 28.61
N ASN A 137 0.29 29.11 28.79
CA ASN A 137 0.98 28.41 27.72
C ASN A 137 1.12 26.91 28.06
N GLY A 138 1.13 26.08 27.04
CA GLY A 138 1.34 24.64 27.19
C GLY A 138 2.02 24.05 25.97
N VAL A 139 2.81 23.01 26.19
CA VAL A 139 3.45 22.26 25.10
C VAL A 139 3.58 20.78 25.46
N ILE A 140 3.40 19.94 24.46
CA ILE A 140 3.78 18.52 24.52
C ILE A 140 4.96 18.32 23.61
N ILE A 141 6.02 17.80 24.17
CA ILE A 141 7.26 17.44 23.46
C ILE A 141 7.51 15.95 23.55
N LEU A 142 7.99 15.37 22.46
CA LEU A 142 8.43 13.98 22.37
C LEU A 142 9.93 13.91 22.16
N TRP A 143 10.54 12.86 22.67
CA TRP A 143 11.93 12.50 22.42
C TRP A 143 12.03 11.51 21.26
N ASP A 144 12.64 11.92 20.16
CA ASP A 144 13.00 11.03 19.07
C ASP A 144 14.35 10.37 19.37
N GLU A 145 14.32 9.09 19.76
CA GLU A 145 15.52 8.33 20.10
C GLU A 145 16.45 8.11 18.89
N LYS A 146 15.89 8.02 17.67
CA LYS A 146 16.69 7.79 16.45
C LYS A 146 17.52 9.02 16.07
N ASN A 147 16.86 10.17 16.08
CA ASN A 147 17.49 11.43 15.69
C ASN A 147 18.10 12.16 16.88
N ARG A 148 17.87 11.68 18.11
CA ARG A 148 18.28 12.31 19.37
C ARG A 148 17.86 13.77 19.44
N GLN A 149 16.60 14.03 19.12
CA GLN A 149 16.03 15.36 19.05
C GLN A 149 14.67 15.42 19.74
N LEU A 150 14.36 16.59 20.30
CA LEU A 150 13.02 16.90 20.80
C LEU A 150 12.15 17.36 19.64
N GLN A 151 10.94 16.84 19.59
CA GLN A 151 9.90 17.24 18.64
C GLN A 151 8.70 17.80 19.39
N VAL A 152 8.22 18.97 18.98
CA VAL A 152 6.95 19.51 19.48
C VAL A 152 5.81 18.77 18.80
N LEU A 153 4.97 18.11 19.60
CA LEU A 153 3.80 17.41 19.09
C LEU A 153 2.56 18.32 19.05
N ALA A 154 2.37 19.12 20.10
CA ALA A 154 1.31 20.13 20.17
C ALA A 154 1.73 21.30 21.05
N SER A 155 1.10 22.47 20.85
CA SER A 155 1.27 23.63 21.68
C SER A 155 -0.06 24.39 21.87
N HIS A 156 -0.18 25.07 23.01
CA HIS A 156 -1.29 25.94 23.36
C HIS A 156 -0.73 27.28 23.87
N GLY A 157 -1.33 28.39 23.48
CA GLY A 157 -0.81 29.73 23.80
C GLY A 157 0.44 30.07 22.99
N ASN A 158 1.31 30.91 23.56
CA ASN A 158 2.57 31.28 22.91
C ASN A 158 3.68 30.26 23.21
N LEU A 159 4.48 29.91 22.22
CA LEU A 159 5.68 29.12 22.44
C LEU A 159 6.68 29.96 23.27
N PHE A 160 7.11 29.38 24.39
CA PHE A 160 8.01 30.04 25.34
C PHE A 160 9.48 29.61 25.13
N PHE A 161 9.79 28.98 24.00
CA PHE A 161 11.12 28.59 23.56
C PHE A 161 11.26 28.73 22.04
N ASN A 162 12.48 28.83 21.55
CA ASN A 162 12.76 28.84 20.11
C ASN A 162 12.77 27.40 19.57
N GLN A 163 11.86 27.08 18.62
CA GLN A 163 11.77 25.74 18.00
C GLN A 163 13.08 25.30 17.35
N GLU A 164 13.81 26.21 16.72
CA GLU A 164 15.10 25.87 16.07
C GLU A 164 16.20 25.54 17.08
N LYS A 165 16.09 26.04 18.32
CA LYS A 165 17.05 25.84 19.38
C LYS A 165 16.57 24.91 20.49
N ILE A 166 15.42 24.23 20.29
CA ILE A 166 14.80 23.41 21.32
C ILE A 166 15.77 22.38 21.90
N ASN A 167 16.62 21.78 21.05
CA ASN A 167 17.59 20.78 21.47
C ASN A 167 18.77 21.32 22.27
N THR A 168 19.08 22.61 22.14
CA THR A 168 20.18 23.27 22.87
C THR A 168 19.69 23.97 24.12
N GLU A 169 18.59 24.70 24.02
CA GLU A 169 18.04 25.51 25.12
C GLU A 169 17.31 24.65 26.16
N LEU A 170 16.66 23.55 25.72
CA LEU A 170 15.94 22.65 26.62
C LEU A 170 16.71 21.39 27.04
N LYS A 171 18.02 21.31 26.76
CA LYS A 171 18.82 20.13 27.10
C LYS A 171 18.76 19.78 28.58
N ILE A 172 18.81 20.77 29.47
CA ILE A 172 18.74 20.57 30.92
C ILE A 172 17.32 20.14 31.32
N LEU A 173 16.28 20.75 30.72
CA LEU A 173 14.90 20.33 30.90
C LEU A 173 14.70 18.90 30.39
N LEU A 174 15.38 18.54 29.30
CA LEU A 174 15.39 17.17 28.77
C LEU A 174 15.96 16.18 29.77
N ASP A 175 17.06 16.50 30.45
CA ASP A 175 17.67 15.60 31.45
C ASP A 175 16.72 15.38 32.63
N LEU A 176 15.98 16.44 33.06
CA LEU A 176 14.92 16.32 34.09
C LEU A 176 13.75 15.47 33.58
N ILE A 177 13.32 15.67 32.37
CA ILE A 177 12.24 14.91 31.72
C ILE A 177 12.63 13.44 31.57
N LEU A 178 13.84 13.15 31.10
CA LEU A 178 14.33 11.79 30.89
C LEU A 178 14.49 11.01 32.19
N ASN A 179 14.72 11.70 33.33
CA ASN A 179 14.66 11.10 34.66
C ASN A 179 13.23 10.69 35.07
N GLY A 180 12.24 11.09 34.26
CA GLY A 180 10.85 10.67 34.43
C GLY A 180 10.16 11.28 35.62
N GLN A 181 10.62 12.42 36.09
CA GLN A 181 10.03 13.16 37.22
C GLN A 181 8.90 14.08 36.74
N SER A 182 8.00 14.39 37.65
CA SER A 182 6.96 15.42 37.51
C SER A 182 7.18 16.43 38.63
N GLU A 183 7.30 17.70 38.28
CA GLU A 183 7.69 18.72 39.24
C GLU A 183 6.97 20.05 39.04
N ILE A 184 6.92 20.81 40.13
CA ILE A 184 6.46 22.20 40.16
C ILE A 184 7.70 23.08 40.30
N ILE A 185 7.89 24.01 39.36
CA ILE A 185 8.95 25.02 39.42
C ILE A 185 8.27 26.37 39.60
N SER A 186 8.14 26.79 40.85
CA SER A 186 7.51 28.05 41.22
C SER A 186 8.44 29.26 41.04
N ASP A 187 9.76 29.03 40.98
CA ASP A 187 10.75 30.09 40.77
C ASP A 187 11.68 29.67 39.61
N THR A 188 11.55 30.39 38.49
CA THR A 188 12.37 30.17 37.30
C THR A 188 13.80 30.68 37.43
N SER A 189 14.18 31.31 38.54
CA SER A 189 15.55 31.75 38.81
C SER A 189 16.54 30.58 38.81
N ALA A 190 16.15 29.43 39.35
CA ALA A 190 16.93 28.21 39.31
C ALA A 190 17.16 27.68 37.88
N LEU A 191 16.14 27.77 37.03
CA LEU A 191 16.26 27.40 35.60
C LEU A 191 17.17 28.38 34.86
N ARG A 192 17.11 29.68 35.14
CA ARG A 192 18.02 30.69 34.57
C ARG A 192 19.47 30.44 35.00
N ALA A 193 19.70 30.10 36.28
CA ALA A 193 21.02 29.74 36.78
C ALA A 193 21.60 28.48 36.10
N ALA A 194 20.73 27.58 35.67
CA ALA A 194 21.06 26.40 34.90
C ALA A 194 21.18 26.66 33.39
N GLY A 195 21.02 27.91 32.93
CA GLY A 195 21.15 28.29 31.50
C GLY A 195 19.87 28.17 30.67
N ILE A 196 18.74 27.85 31.30
CA ILE A 196 17.45 27.82 30.63
C ILE A 196 16.80 29.21 30.72
N VAL A 197 16.73 29.93 29.61
CA VAL A 197 16.07 31.23 29.54
C VAL A 197 14.68 31.02 28.95
N LEU A 198 13.67 31.06 29.81
CA LEU A 198 12.26 31.04 29.39
C LEU A 198 11.74 32.51 29.44
N PRO A 199 11.68 33.22 28.29
CA PRO A 199 11.23 34.61 28.27
C PRO A 199 9.78 34.70 28.73
N HIS A 200 9.52 35.65 29.67
CA HIS A 200 8.18 35.95 30.18
C HIS A 200 7.49 34.82 30.97
N ILE A 201 8.20 33.77 31.39
CA ILE A 201 7.65 32.68 32.20
C ILE A 201 8.09 32.86 33.65
N SER A 202 7.11 32.81 34.55
CA SER A 202 7.30 32.94 36.01
C SER A 202 7.13 31.60 36.75
N SER A 203 6.23 30.75 36.26
CA SER A 203 5.94 29.44 36.88
C SER A 203 5.81 28.34 35.83
N VAL A 204 6.32 27.17 36.14
CA VAL A 204 6.27 25.98 35.26
C VAL A 204 5.80 24.77 36.05
N LEU A 205 4.91 24.00 35.44
CA LEU A 205 4.46 22.71 35.91
C LEU A 205 4.68 21.68 34.78
N TYR A 206 5.40 20.62 35.05
CA TYR A 206 5.62 19.60 34.01
C TYR A 206 5.41 18.18 34.52
N SER A 207 5.03 17.28 33.60
CA SER A 207 4.90 15.87 33.87
C SER A 207 5.45 15.07 32.70
N ALA A 208 6.24 14.02 33.01
CA ALA A 208 6.77 13.15 32.00
C ALA A 208 5.68 12.28 31.35
N LEU A 209 5.73 12.15 30.04
CA LEU A 209 4.97 11.19 29.25
C LEU A 209 5.68 9.84 29.30
N LYS A 210 5.08 8.88 29.99
CA LYS A 210 5.68 7.55 30.24
C LYS A 210 4.76 6.44 29.77
N VAL A 211 5.37 5.43 29.16
CA VAL A 211 4.71 4.13 28.93
C VAL A 211 5.59 3.05 29.55
N ASN A 212 5.05 2.30 30.50
CA ASN A 212 5.80 1.41 31.36
C ASN A 212 6.96 2.15 32.07
N HIS A 213 8.21 1.82 31.73
CA HIS A 213 9.41 2.44 32.29
C HIS A 213 10.12 3.39 31.32
N ARG A 214 9.59 3.56 30.09
CA ARG A 214 10.19 4.41 29.05
C ARG A 214 9.56 5.79 29.09
N VAL A 215 10.39 6.82 29.16
CA VAL A 215 9.97 8.20 29.00
C VAL A 215 9.96 8.53 27.50
N MET A 216 8.82 8.96 27.00
CA MET A 216 8.62 9.34 25.60
C MET A 216 8.75 10.84 25.38
N GLY A 217 8.53 11.64 26.44
CA GLY A 217 8.49 13.09 26.35
C GLY A 217 7.92 13.72 27.61
N ALA A 218 7.37 14.91 27.48
CA ALA A 218 6.71 15.61 28.59
C ALA A 218 5.55 16.48 28.14
N VAL A 219 4.61 16.71 29.06
CA VAL A 219 3.64 17.79 29.05
C VAL A 219 4.18 18.89 29.94
N ILE A 220 4.25 20.10 29.44
CA ILE A 220 4.73 21.29 30.15
C ILE A 220 3.66 22.37 30.09
N LEU A 221 3.23 22.84 31.24
CA LEU A 221 2.37 24.00 31.38
C LEU A 221 3.18 25.15 31.99
N ALA A 222 2.98 26.36 31.47
CA ALA A 222 3.73 27.52 31.88
C ALA A 222 2.80 28.73 32.06
N SER A 223 3.11 29.58 33.05
CA SER A 223 2.40 30.85 33.28
C SER A 223 3.36 32.03 33.26
N ASN A 224 2.85 33.15 32.75
CA ASN A 224 3.52 34.42 32.73
C ASN A 224 3.47 35.09 34.12
N GLU A 225 2.49 34.74 34.92
CA GLU A 225 2.34 35.20 36.31
C GLU A 225 2.93 34.18 37.28
N GLU A 226 3.32 34.64 38.45
CA GLU A 226 3.74 33.78 39.55
C GLU A 226 2.51 33.06 40.13
N ILE A 227 2.36 31.78 39.75
CA ILE A 227 1.29 30.91 40.23
C ILE A 227 1.90 29.89 41.20
N GLN A 228 1.29 29.77 42.38
CA GLN A 228 1.60 28.68 43.32
C GLN A 228 0.81 27.42 42.91
N TYR A 229 1.39 26.62 42.05
CA TYR A 229 0.84 25.29 41.73
C TYR A 229 0.80 24.41 42.98
N THR A 230 -0.22 23.61 43.11
CA THR A 230 -0.45 22.70 44.23
C THR A 230 -0.05 21.27 43.89
N ALA A 231 0.11 20.44 44.94
CA ALA A 231 0.30 18.99 44.74
C ALA A 231 -0.89 18.32 43.99
N ALA A 232 -2.10 18.91 44.12
CA ALA A 232 -3.28 18.45 43.38
C ALA A 232 -3.16 18.74 41.88
N ASP A 233 -2.65 19.91 41.49
CA ASP A 233 -2.40 20.27 40.09
C ASP A 233 -1.35 19.34 39.47
N LEU A 234 -0.26 19.04 40.20
CA LEU A 234 0.76 18.12 39.77
C LEU A 234 0.22 16.69 39.57
N LYS A 235 -0.58 16.20 40.53
CA LYS A 235 -1.23 14.91 40.47
C LYS A 235 -2.15 14.82 39.25
N LEU A 236 -2.94 15.84 39.01
CA LEU A 236 -3.87 15.91 37.87
C LEU A 236 -3.12 15.91 36.54
N LEU A 237 -2.11 16.78 36.39
CA LEU A 237 -1.27 16.78 35.17
C LEU A 237 -0.59 15.44 34.95
N THR A 238 -0.07 14.79 35.99
CA THR A 238 0.58 13.47 35.91
C THR A 238 -0.42 12.40 35.44
N THR A 239 -1.67 12.46 35.93
CA THR A 239 -2.70 11.50 35.50
C THR A 239 -3.10 11.70 34.04
N LEU A 240 -3.29 12.96 33.60
CA LEU A 240 -3.53 13.28 32.17
C LEU A 240 -2.36 12.85 31.30
N ALA A 241 -1.13 13.10 31.74
CA ALA A 241 0.08 12.69 31.03
C ALA A 241 0.19 11.18 30.85
N LEU A 242 -0.13 10.39 31.90
CA LEU A 242 -0.10 8.93 31.83
C LEU A 242 -1.14 8.38 30.84
N GLN A 243 -2.36 8.88 30.87
CA GLN A 243 -3.40 8.46 29.93
C GLN A 243 -3.05 8.85 28.49
N SER A 244 -2.57 10.08 28.28
CA SER A 244 -2.14 10.56 26.97
C SER A 244 -0.95 9.81 26.44
N SER A 245 0.00 9.41 27.28
CA SER A 245 1.20 8.67 26.88
C SER A 245 0.84 7.38 26.16
N ALA A 246 -0.07 6.58 26.74
CA ALA A 246 -0.51 5.32 26.15
C ALA A 246 -1.24 5.54 24.81
N ALA A 247 -2.09 6.58 24.76
CA ALA A 247 -2.82 6.92 23.54
C ALA A 247 -1.87 7.43 22.42
N ILE A 248 -0.93 8.32 22.76
CA ILE A 248 0.07 8.84 21.82
C ILE A 248 0.97 7.69 21.30
N GLU A 249 1.47 6.81 22.18
CA GLU A 249 2.28 5.66 21.76
C GLU A 249 1.51 4.76 20.80
N SER A 250 0.24 4.45 21.12
CA SER A 250 -0.61 3.64 20.25
C SER A 250 -0.83 4.29 18.89
N ALA A 251 -1.08 5.62 18.85
CA ALA A 251 -1.24 6.37 17.61
C ALA A 251 0.05 6.34 16.75
N LEU A 252 1.21 6.60 17.35
CA LEU A 252 2.50 6.57 16.66
C LEU A 252 2.86 5.17 16.14
N LEU A 253 2.57 4.11 16.91
CA LEU A 253 2.74 2.73 16.47
C LEU A 253 1.79 2.38 15.33
N TYR A 254 0.55 2.84 15.39
CA TYR A 254 -0.43 2.62 14.31
C TYR A 254 0.01 3.32 13.01
N GLU A 255 0.40 4.58 13.08
CA GLU A 255 0.91 5.33 11.93
C GLU A 255 2.13 4.64 11.30
N ARG A 256 3.08 4.19 12.14
CA ARG A 256 4.27 3.46 11.69
C ARG A 256 3.91 2.15 11.01
N ASN A 257 2.98 1.39 11.60
CA ASN A 257 2.55 0.11 11.03
C ASN A 257 1.87 0.28 9.66
N ILE A 258 1.03 1.32 9.51
CA ILE A 258 0.42 1.65 8.20
C ILE A 258 1.51 2.02 7.19
N LYS A 259 2.45 2.88 7.56
CA LYS A 259 3.55 3.27 6.67
C LYS A 259 4.39 2.05 6.25
N ASP A 260 4.79 1.22 7.20
CA ASP A 260 5.56 -0.01 6.92
C ASP A 260 4.78 -0.99 6.02
N ALA A 261 3.45 -1.09 6.21
CA ALA A 261 2.59 -1.92 5.37
C ALA A 261 2.52 -1.40 3.92
N LEU A 262 2.34 -0.10 3.75
CA LEU A 262 2.32 0.55 2.42
C LEU A 262 3.66 0.41 1.69
N GLU A 263 4.78 0.59 2.40
CA GLU A 263 6.12 0.41 1.83
C GLU A 263 6.36 -1.04 1.39
N ARG A 264 5.89 -2.02 2.19
CA ARG A 264 5.96 -3.46 1.82
C ARG A 264 5.09 -3.79 0.62
N GLU A 265 3.88 -3.24 0.55
CA GLU A 265 2.98 -3.44 -0.59
C GLU A 265 3.59 -2.87 -1.87
N GLU A 266 4.15 -1.66 -1.82
CA GLU A 266 4.83 -1.04 -2.95
C GLU A 266 6.06 -1.84 -3.40
N ALA A 267 6.88 -2.31 -2.45
CA ALA A 267 8.04 -3.15 -2.74
C ALA A 267 7.62 -4.49 -3.38
N MET A 268 6.54 -5.11 -2.87
CA MET A 268 6.01 -6.34 -3.43
C MET A 268 5.48 -6.14 -4.86
N ARG A 269 4.77 -5.03 -5.10
CA ARG A 269 4.28 -4.69 -6.44
C ARG A 269 5.44 -4.49 -7.42
N LYS A 270 6.49 -3.75 -7.03
CA LYS A 270 7.69 -3.57 -7.86
C LYS A 270 8.38 -4.89 -8.17
N LEU A 271 8.47 -5.79 -7.19
CA LEU A 271 9.03 -7.12 -7.38
C LEU A 271 8.17 -7.95 -8.35
N TYR A 272 6.85 -7.92 -8.19
CA TYR A 272 5.91 -8.59 -9.07
C TYR A 272 6.05 -8.09 -10.52
N ASP A 273 6.04 -6.78 -10.74
CA ASP A 273 6.20 -6.16 -12.06
C ASP A 273 7.57 -6.50 -12.69
N ALA A 274 8.62 -6.58 -11.87
CA ALA A 274 9.94 -6.98 -12.35
C ALA A 274 9.98 -8.46 -12.78
N THR A 275 9.40 -9.35 -12.01
CA THR A 275 9.38 -10.80 -12.34
C THR A 275 8.59 -11.10 -13.61
N GLY A 276 7.49 -10.37 -13.86
CA GLY A 276 6.69 -10.50 -15.08
C GLY A 276 7.42 -10.11 -16.37
N LYS A 277 8.55 -9.38 -16.27
CA LYS A 277 9.42 -9.09 -17.40
C LYS A 277 10.31 -10.27 -17.82
N PHE A 278 10.51 -11.23 -16.92
CA PHE A 278 11.34 -12.41 -17.17
C PHE A 278 10.50 -13.67 -17.43
N VAL A 279 9.38 -13.81 -16.73
CA VAL A 279 8.42 -14.90 -16.95
C VAL A 279 7.05 -14.30 -17.24
N PRO A 280 6.51 -14.48 -18.46
CA PRO A 280 5.22 -13.90 -18.84
C PRO A 280 4.10 -14.35 -17.90
N TYR A 281 3.25 -13.42 -17.48
CA TYR A 281 2.09 -13.73 -16.62
C TYR A 281 1.12 -14.70 -17.28
N GLU A 282 1.01 -14.62 -18.61
CA GLU A 282 0.18 -15.51 -19.41
C GLU A 282 0.64 -16.95 -19.31
N PHE A 283 1.96 -17.17 -19.20
CA PHE A 283 2.54 -18.49 -18.96
C PHE A 283 2.14 -19.01 -17.56
N ILE A 284 2.31 -18.20 -16.52
CA ILE A 284 1.95 -18.56 -15.14
C ILE A 284 0.44 -18.85 -15.02
N ARG A 285 -0.39 -18.01 -15.62
CA ARG A 285 -1.86 -18.23 -15.66
C ARG A 285 -2.23 -19.49 -16.45
N SER A 286 -1.47 -19.82 -17.48
CA SER A 286 -1.69 -21.05 -18.25
C SER A 286 -1.46 -22.30 -17.41
N LEU A 287 -0.54 -22.26 -16.45
CA LEU A 287 -0.31 -23.30 -15.44
C LEU A 287 -1.38 -23.38 -14.35
N GLY A 288 -2.33 -22.42 -14.31
CA GLY A 288 -3.40 -22.36 -13.30
C GLY A 288 -3.03 -21.55 -12.04
N HIS A 289 -1.88 -20.87 -12.04
CA HIS A 289 -1.44 -20.04 -10.92
C HIS A 289 -1.72 -18.55 -11.15
N GLN A 290 -1.90 -17.80 -10.06
CA GLN A 290 -2.04 -16.34 -10.11
C GLN A 290 -0.73 -15.62 -9.81
N LEU A 291 0.12 -16.21 -8.97
CA LEU A 291 1.39 -15.65 -8.54
C LEU A 291 2.55 -16.58 -8.95
N ILE A 292 3.68 -15.97 -9.26
CA ILE A 292 4.91 -16.72 -9.56
C ILE A 292 5.39 -17.52 -8.34
N THR A 293 5.08 -17.10 -7.14
CA THR A 293 5.42 -17.77 -5.88
C THR A 293 4.70 -19.10 -5.68
N ASP A 294 3.59 -19.33 -6.40
CA ASP A 294 2.80 -20.56 -6.30
C ASP A 294 3.32 -21.66 -7.24
N VAL A 295 4.18 -21.27 -8.17
CA VAL A 295 4.74 -22.13 -9.21
C VAL A 295 5.76 -23.11 -8.62
N LYS A 296 5.67 -24.37 -9.01
CA LYS A 296 6.53 -25.46 -8.51
C LYS A 296 7.25 -26.16 -9.65
N LEU A 297 8.40 -26.72 -9.32
CA LEU A 297 9.12 -27.61 -10.24
C LEU A 297 8.23 -28.81 -10.63
N GLY A 298 8.07 -29.03 -11.94
CA GLY A 298 7.23 -30.08 -12.49
C GLY A 298 5.79 -29.67 -12.79
N ASP A 299 5.36 -28.44 -12.45
CA ASP A 299 4.06 -27.93 -12.89
C ASP A 299 4.01 -27.93 -14.41
N GLN A 300 2.92 -28.45 -14.97
CA GLN A 300 2.75 -28.55 -16.42
C GLN A 300 1.27 -28.50 -16.82
N VAL A 301 1.03 -28.02 -18.03
CA VAL A 301 -0.28 -28.03 -18.66
C VAL A 301 -0.14 -28.28 -20.17
N GLU A 302 -1.03 -29.10 -20.73
CA GLU A 302 -1.17 -29.26 -22.17
C GLU A 302 -2.32 -28.39 -22.68
N LYS A 303 -2.05 -27.60 -23.73
CA LYS A 303 -3.05 -26.76 -24.39
C LYS A 303 -2.85 -26.79 -25.90
N ILE A 304 -3.94 -26.64 -26.65
CA ILE A 304 -3.85 -26.37 -28.09
C ILE A 304 -3.62 -24.87 -28.24
N VAL A 305 -2.51 -24.52 -28.87
CA VAL A 305 -2.07 -23.13 -29.04
C VAL A 305 -1.53 -22.93 -30.46
N THR A 306 -1.43 -21.69 -30.89
CA THR A 306 -0.66 -21.33 -32.08
C THR A 306 0.71 -20.84 -31.66
N VAL A 307 1.75 -21.49 -32.12
CA VAL A 307 3.15 -21.08 -31.97
C VAL A 307 3.56 -20.29 -33.21
N LEU A 308 4.19 -19.14 -32.98
CA LEU A 308 4.72 -18.26 -34.01
C LEU A 308 6.22 -18.07 -33.79
N PHE A 309 7.00 -18.30 -34.84
CA PHE A 309 8.40 -17.91 -34.94
C PHE A 309 8.55 -16.76 -35.91
N SER A 310 9.36 -15.79 -35.57
CA SER A 310 9.78 -14.70 -36.45
C SER A 310 11.29 -14.55 -36.38
N ASP A 311 11.95 -14.40 -37.51
CA ASP A 311 13.40 -14.27 -37.60
C ASP A 311 13.81 -13.22 -38.66
N ILE A 312 14.95 -12.53 -38.44
CA ILE A 312 15.47 -11.51 -39.36
C ILE A 312 16.22 -12.22 -40.50
N ARG A 313 15.86 -11.90 -41.72
CA ARG A 313 16.52 -12.43 -42.92
C ARG A 313 17.99 -11.99 -42.99
N GLU A 314 18.86 -12.95 -43.27
CA GLU A 314 20.29 -12.71 -43.49
C GLU A 314 20.95 -12.00 -42.29
N TYR A 315 20.41 -12.21 -41.08
CA TYR A 315 20.92 -11.58 -39.86
C TYR A 315 22.41 -11.82 -39.65
N THR A 316 22.91 -13.02 -39.90
CA THR A 316 24.34 -13.34 -39.75
C THR A 316 25.20 -12.40 -40.58
N THR A 317 24.82 -12.16 -41.85
CA THR A 317 25.53 -11.24 -42.75
C THR A 317 25.44 -9.80 -42.28
N ILE A 318 24.29 -9.41 -41.74
CA ILE A 318 24.07 -8.03 -41.19
C ILE A 318 24.89 -7.86 -39.91
N SER A 319 24.92 -8.86 -39.04
CA SER A 319 25.61 -8.79 -37.74
C SER A 319 27.13 -8.81 -37.86
N GLU A 320 27.69 -9.47 -38.88
CA GLU A 320 29.13 -9.48 -39.18
C GLU A 320 29.69 -8.08 -39.48
N GLN A 321 28.85 -7.14 -39.91
CA GLN A 321 29.22 -5.77 -40.21
C GLN A 321 29.08 -4.81 -38.99
N MET A 322 28.66 -5.34 -37.83
CA MET A 322 28.38 -4.57 -36.62
C MET A 322 29.36 -4.92 -35.51
N THR A 323 29.65 -3.96 -34.66
CA THR A 323 30.29 -4.26 -33.38
C THR A 323 29.31 -5.02 -32.48
N PRO A 324 29.76 -5.79 -31.48
CA PRO A 324 28.87 -6.49 -30.54
C PRO A 324 27.83 -5.57 -29.87
N GLU A 325 28.22 -4.34 -29.55
CA GLU A 325 27.33 -3.35 -28.95
C GLU A 325 26.27 -2.84 -29.94
N GLU A 326 26.65 -2.57 -31.17
CA GLU A 326 25.71 -2.15 -32.22
C GLU A 326 24.72 -3.26 -32.54
N ASN A 327 25.21 -4.50 -32.63
CA ASN A 327 24.39 -5.68 -32.84
C ASN A 327 23.36 -5.86 -31.70
N PHE A 328 23.82 -5.75 -30.46
CA PHE A 328 22.91 -5.83 -29.30
C PHE A 328 21.84 -4.74 -29.35
N ARG A 329 22.21 -3.48 -29.60
CA ARG A 329 21.26 -2.37 -29.75
C ARG A 329 20.26 -2.59 -30.89
N PHE A 330 20.73 -3.16 -32.01
CA PHE A 330 19.88 -3.46 -33.16
C PHE A 330 18.83 -4.50 -32.80
N VAL A 331 19.22 -5.62 -32.18
CA VAL A 331 18.29 -6.65 -31.71
C VAL A 331 17.31 -6.11 -30.68
N CYS A 332 17.77 -5.31 -29.73
CA CYS A 332 16.90 -4.66 -28.75
C CYS A 332 15.85 -3.76 -29.43
N SER A 333 16.28 -2.92 -30.39
CA SER A 333 15.37 -2.02 -31.13
C SER A 333 14.36 -2.79 -31.99
N PHE A 334 14.75 -3.92 -32.56
CA PHE A 334 13.84 -4.81 -33.27
C PHE A 334 12.82 -5.44 -32.33
N ASN A 335 13.27 -6.03 -31.22
CA ASN A 335 12.40 -6.66 -30.24
C ASN A 335 11.41 -5.67 -29.60
N GLU A 336 11.86 -4.45 -29.31
CA GLU A 336 11.02 -3.36 -28.77
C GLU A 336 9.88 -3.00 -29.70
N ARG A 337 10.10 -3.05 -31.02
CA ARG A 337 9.06 -2.77 -32.03
C ARG A 337 8.11 -3.94 -32.25
N MET A 338 8.62 -5.17 -32.24
CA MET A 338 7.82 -6.37 -32.54
C MET A 338 6.95 -6.81 -31.38
N GLY A 339 7.47 -6.72 -30.16
CA GLY A 339 6.80 -7.18 -28.95
C GLY A 339 5.40 -6.62 -28.70
N PRO A 340 5.14 -5.32 -28.89
CA PRO A 340 3.82 -4.74 -28.73
C PRO A 340 2.72 -5.39 -29.60
N PHE A 341 3.03 -5.74 -30.84
CA PHE A 341 2.04 -6.36 -31.75
C PHE A 341 1.66 -7.77 -31.30
N ILE A 342 2.61 -8.55 -30.79
CA ILE A 342 2.32 -9.88 -30.25
C ILE A 342 1.34 -9.75 -29.07
N ARG A 343 1.59 -8.82 -28.15
CA ARG A 343 0.71 -8.58 -26.98
C ARG A 343 -0.65 -7.98 -27.35
N GLN A 344 -0.67 -7.08 -28.34
CA GLN A 344 -1.90 -6.43 -28.82
C GLN A 344 -2.90 -7.47 -29.39
N TYR A 345 -2.40 -8.54 -29.98
CA TYR A 345 -3.20 -9.63 -30.50
C TYR A 345 -3.27 -10.83 -29.56
N ASN A 346 -3.30 -10.60 -28.24
CA ASN A 346 -3.50 -11.62 -27.20
C ASN A 346 -2.45 -12.75 -27.18
N GLY A 347 -1.28 -12.54 -27.79
CA GLY A 347 -0.13 -13.40 -27.67
C GLY A 347 0.82 -12.96 -26.56
N PHE A 348 1.72 -13.85 -26.17
CA PHE A 348 2.84 -13.50 -25.33
C PHE A 348 4.15 -14.05 -25.90
N ILE A 349 5.24 -13.35 -25.61
CA ILE A 349 6.57 -13.78 -26.03
C ILE A 349 7.05 -14.82 -25.01
N ASN A 350 7.26 -16.04 -25.50
CA ASN A 350 7.81 -17.11 -24.68
C ASN A 350 9.31 -16.94 -24.51
N GLN A 351 10.01 -16.62 -25.61
CA GLN A 351 11.46 -16.50 -25.60
C GLN A 351 11.96 -15.60 -26.75
N TYR A 352 12.99 -14.82 -26.48
CA TYR A 352 13.83 -14.18 -27.46
C TYR A 352 15.06 -15.07 -27.72
N LEU A 353 15.29 -15.45 -28.96
CA LEU A 353 16.35 -16.38 -29.37
C LEU A 353 17.34 -15.65 -30.30
N GLY A 354 18.09 -14.68 -29.72
CA GLY A 354 18.90 -13.77 -30.53
C GLY A 354 18.01 -12.80 -31.31
N ASP A 355 18.05 -12.87 -32.63
CA ASP A 355 17.22 -12.12 -33.58
C ASP A 355 15.85 -12.76 -33.84
N ALA A 356 15.64 -14.00 -33.36
CA ALA A 356 14.37 -14.67 -33.48
C ALA A 356 13.47 -14.46 -32.25
N ILE A 357 12.16 -14.41 -32.51
CA ILE A 357 11.13 -14.31 -31.49
C ILE A 357 10.26 -15.56 -31.56
N MET A 358 10.10 -16.24 -30.42
CA MET A 358 9.11 -17.29 -30.24
C MET A 358 7.94 -16.74 -29.43
N ALA A 359 6.76 -16.70 -30.03
CA ALA A 359 5.52 -16.25 -29.39
C ALA A 359 4.47 -17.36 -29.37
N ILE A 360 3.61 -17.32 -28.35
CA ILE A 360 2.51 -18.25 -28.13
C ILE A 360 1.20 -17.49 -28.10
N PHE A 361 0.20 -18.01 -28.81
CA PHE A 361 -1.16 -17.49 -28.85
C PHE A 361 -2.12 -18.56 -28.34
N PRO A 362 -2.57 -18.44 -27.08
CA PRO A 362 -3.42 -19.47 -26.44
C PRO A 362 -4.87 -19.48 -26.95
N GLY A 363 -5.31 -18.40 -27.61
CA GLY A 363 -6.67 -18.24 -28.08
C GLY A 363 -6.94 -18.93 -29.41
N ASN A 364 -6.67 -18.25 -30.51
CA ASN A 364 -6.92 -18.77 -31.85
C ASN A 364 -5.80 -18.38 -32.84
N ALA A 365 -5.75 -19.05 -33.98
CA ALA A 365 -4.75 -18.77 -35.00
C ALA A 365 -4.99 -17.43 -35.72
N THR A 366 -6.18 -16.85 -35.62
CA THR A 366 -6.51 -15.53 -36.20
C THR A 366 -5.67 -14.44 -35.58
N ASP A 367 -5.54 -14.46 -34.25
CA ASP A 367 -4.74 -13.49 -33.50
C ASP A 367 -3.25 -13.60 -33.88
N ALA A 368 -2.74 -14.83 -33.99
CA ALA A 368 -1.37 -15.06 -34.42
C ALA A 368 -1.11 -14.54 -35.85
N LEU A 369 -2.02 -14.78 -36.78
CA LEU A 369 -1.89 -14.30 -38.15
C LEU A 369 -2.01 -12.77 -38.23
N ALA A 370 -2.92 -12.16 -37.49
CA ALA A 370 -3.06 -10.71 -37.41
C ALA A 370 -1.80 -10.05 -36.84
N ALA A 371 -1.21 -10.64 -35.79
CA ALA A 371 0.07 -10.22 -35.26
C ALA A 371 1.20 -10.32 -36.31
N ALA A 372 1.30 -11.44 -37.03
CA ALA A 372 2.28 -11.62 -38.09
C ALA A 372 2.17 -10.57 -39.19
N VAL A 373 0.96 -10.25 -39.62
CA VAL A 373 0.68 -9.21 -40.63
C VAL A 373 1.07 -7.83 -40.09
N ALA A 374 0.74 -7.52 -38.82
CA ALA A 374 1.10 -6.26 -38.21
C ALA A 374 2.63 -6.11 -38.06
N MET A 375 3.32 -7.18 -37.67
CA MET A 375 4.79 -7.20 -37.58
C MET A 375 5.45 -6.93 -38.95
N GLN A 376 4.97 -7.53 -40.03
CA GLN A 376 5.46 -7.25 -41.39
C GLN A 376 5.31 -5.76 -41.77
N LYS A 377 4.16 -5.19 -41.47
CA LYS A 377 3.90 -3.76 -41.73
C LYS A 377 4.80 -2.84 -40.88
N GLU A 378 5.05 -3.20 -39.63
CA GLU A 378 5.97 -2.46 -38.77
C GLU A 378 7.41 -2.52 -39.29
N VAL A 379 7.82 -3.66 -39.88
CA VAL A 379 9.14 -3.77 -40.52
C VAL A 379 9.27 -2.79 -41.69
N GLU A 380 8.21 -2.54 -42.47
CA GLU A 380 8.21 -1.49 -43.51
C GLU A 380 8.47 -0.11 -42.90
N GLN A 381 7.80 0.23 -41.79
CA GLN A 381 8.01 1.50 -41.06
C GLN A 381 9.43 1.56 -40.45
N PHE A 382 9.89 0.47 -39.88
CA PHE A 382 11.27 0.38 -39.37
C PHE A 382 12.31 0.61 -40.48
N ASN A 383 12.09 0.06 -41.66
CA ASN A 383 12.98 0.25 -42.82
C ASN A 383 13.03 1.70 -43.30
N ILE A 384 11.95 2.47 -43.19
CA ILE A 384 11.98 3.91 -43.48
C ILE A 384 12.94 4.62 -42.54
N ALA A 385 12.86 4.31 -41.24
CA ALA A 385 13.76 4.89 -40.24
C ALA A 385 15.23 4.44 -40.45
N ARG A 386 15.46 3.17 -40.85
CA ARG A 386 16.78 2.66 -41.17
C ARG A 386 17.41 3.36 -42.38
N LEU A 387 16.64 3.54 -43.44
CA LEU A 387 17.09 4.23 -44.65
C LEU A 387 17.47 5.70 -44.39
N LEU A 388 16.72 6.40 -43.53
CA LEU A 388 17.06 7.77 -43.10
C LEU A 388 18.39 7.83 -42.33
N ASN A 389 18.78 6.73 -41.70
CA ASN A 389 20.05 6.58 -40.98
C ASN A 389 21.15 5.91 -41.83
N ASN A 390 20.98 5.80 -43.14
CA ASN A 390 21.91 5.12 -44.08
C ASN A 390 22.17 3.64 -43.73
N GLN A 391 21.18 2.96 -43.14
CA GLN A 391 21.26 1.55 -42.81
C GLN A 391 20.48 0.71 -43.83
N ALA A 392 20.96 -0.49 -44.14
CA ALA A 392 20.26 -1.40 -45.04
C ALA A 392 18.87 -1.83 -44.51
N PRO A 393 17.86 -1.91 -45.37
CA PRO A 393 16.54 -2.42 -44.97
C PRO A 393 16.62 -3.89 -44.58
N ILE A 394 15.75 -4.30 -43.67
CA ILE A 394 15.62 -5.71 -43.24
C ILE A 394 14.31 -6.31 -43.70
N GLN A 395 14.27 -7.63 -43.70
CA GLN A 395 13.07 -8.42 -43.90
C GLN A 395 12.94 -9.44 -42.79
N ILE A 396 11.73 -9.87 -42.46
CA ILE A 396 11.48 -10.94 -41.50
C ILE A 396 10.75 -12.10 -42.18
N GLY A 397 11.05 -13.33 -41.73
CA GLY A 397 10.24 -14.50 -41.98
C GLY A 397 9.35 -14.79 -40.78
N VAL A 398 8.12 -15.21 -41.01
CA VAL A 398 7.20 -15.63 -39.95
C VAL A 398 6.64 -17.02 -40.29
N GLY A 399 6.84 -17.97 -39.39
CA GLY A 399 6.26 -19.31 -39.46
C GLY A 399 5.30 -19.54 -38.32
N MET A 400 4.10 -20.08 -38.58
CA MET A 400 3.16 -20.40 -37.52
C MET A 400 2.50 -21.77 -37.70
N HIS A 401 2.33 -22.46 -36.57
CA HIS A 401 1.67 -23.76 -36.51
C HIS A 401 0.78 -23.87 -35.28
N THR A 402 -0.39 -24.48 -35.44
CA THR A 402 -1.35 -24.71 -34.36
C THR A 402 -1.37 -26.20 -34.00
N GLY A 403 -1.23 -26.51 -32.72
CA GLY A 403 -1.24 -27.87 -32.21
C GLY A 403 -1.08 -27.95 -30.70
N PRO A 404 -1.00 -29.14 -30.12
CA PRO A 404 -0.81 -29.35 -28.70
C PRO A 404 0.59 -28.90 -28.27
N LEU A 405 0.62 -28.20 -27.11
CA LEU A 405 1.84 -27.71 -26.50
C LEU A 405 1.80 -27.97 -25.01
N ILE A 406 2.83 -28.59 -24.47
CA ILE A 406 3.08 -28.69 -23.05
C ILE A 406 3.87 -27.46 -22.62
N MET A 407 3.29 -26.66 -21.74
CA MET A 407 3.96 -25.58 -21.02
C MET A 407 4.23 -26.08 -19.60
N GLY A 408 5.43 -25.88 -19.09
CA GLY A 408 5.76 -26.36 -17.75
C GLY A 408 7.02 -25.74 -17.18
N ILE A 409 7.28 -26.08 -15.92
CA ILE A 409 8.45 -25.64 -15.17
C ILE A 409 9.43 -26.80 -15.05
N THR A 410 10.61 -26.63 -15.57
CA THR A 410 11.73 -27.58 -15.52
C THR A 410 12.91 -26.99 -14.76
N GLY A 411 13.93 -27.82 -14.52
CA GLY A 411 15.16 -27.41 -13.87
C GLY A 411 15.47 -28.20 -12.61
N ASP A 412 16.06 -27.54 -11.64
CA ASP A 412 16.42 -28.12 -10.36
C ASP A 412 15.96 -27.21 -9.18
N LYS A 413 16.41 -27.54 -7.96
CA LYS A 413 16.01 -26.80 -6.76
C LYS A 413 16.56 -25.37 -6.70
N ASP A 414 17.68 -25.12 -7.37
CA ASP A 414 18.39 -23.85 -7.35
C ASP A 414 18.03 -22.97 -8.55
N ARG A 415 17.59 -23.61 -9.66
CA ARG A 415 17.20 -22.92 -10.89
C ARG A 415 16.00 -23.61 -11.55
N MET A 416 14.94 -22.86 -11.68
CA MET A 416 13.75 -23.25 -12.45
C MET A 416 13.68 -22.42 -13.72
N ASP A 417 13.21 -23.04 -14.80
CA ASP A 417 13.01 -22.38 -16.09
C ASP A 417 11.63 -22.72 -16.65
N ALA A 418 10.99 -21.71 -17.26
CA ALA A 418 9.73 -21.87 -17.97
C ALA A 418 10.03 -22.48 -19.35
N CYS A 419 9.53 -23.66 -19.61
CA CYS A 419 9.81 -24.36 -20.86
C CYS A 419 8.55 -24.78 -21.61
N THR A 420 8.71 -24.95 -22.90
CA THR A 420 7.69 -25.47 -23.81
C THR A 420 8.22 -26.68 -24.54
N ILE A 421 7.49 -27.78 -24.46
CA ILE A 421 7.90 -29.06 -25.10
C ILE A 421 6.77 -29.51 -26.01
N SER A 422 7.02 -29.50 -27.32
CA SER A 422 6.08 -30.03 -28.29
C SER A 422 6.70 -30.10 -29.69
N ASP A 423 6.18 -31.00 -30.49
CA ASP A 423 6.41 -31.04 -31.94
C ASP A 423 5.83 -29.77 -32.63
N THR A 424 4.81 -29.15 -32.06
CA THR A 424 4.22 -27.89 -32.53
C THR A 424 5.26 -26.76 -32.60
N VAL A 425 6.14 -26.64 -31.59
CA VAL A 425 7.25 -25.67 -31.57
C VAL A 425 8.22 -25.92 -32.73
N ASN A 426 8.64 -27.18 -32.90
CA ASN A 426 9.58 -27.55 -33.95
C ASN A 426 8.97 -27.32 -35.34
N THR A 427 7.69 -27.60 -35.51
CA THR A 427 6.98 -27.38 -36.77
C THR A 427 6.90 -25.90 -37.11
N ALA A 428 6.51 -25.04 -36.17
CA ALA A 428 6.43 -23.59 -36.37
C ALA A 428 7.81 -23.00 -36.74
N SER A 429 8.88 -23.41 -36.03
CA SER A 429 10.25 -22.99 -36.33
C SER A 429 10.70 -23.41 -37.75
N ARG A 430 10.37 -24.63 -38.18
CA ARG A 430 10.70 -25.09 -39.54
C ARG A 430 9.88 -24.33 -40.60
N LEU A 431 8.62 -23.99 -40.33
CA LEU A 431 7.81 -23.17 -41.23
C LEU A 431 8.39 -21.76 -41.39
N GLU A 432 8.95 -21.20 -40.31
CA GLU A 432 9.69 -19.95 -40.43
C GLU A 432 10.85 -20.09 -41.41
N GLY A 433 11.73 -21.11 -41.23
CA GLY A 433 12.85 -21.37 -42.13
C GLY A 433 12.42 -21.54 -43.60
N LEU A 434 11.26 -22.18 -43.86
CA LEU A 434 10.72 -22.32 -45.22
C LEU A 434 10.35 -20.97 -45.86
N THR A 435 10.08 -19.94 -45.09
CA THR A 435 9.80 -18.62 -45.66
C THR A 435 10.96 -18.06 -46.47
N LYS A 436 12.21 -18.40 -46.10
CA LYS A 436 13.42 -18.10 -46.87
C LYS A 436 13.45 -18.86 -48.19
N HIS A 437 13.08 -20.14 -48.14
CA HIS A 437 13.09 -21.03 -49.29
C HIS A 437 12.03 -20.62 -50.33
N TYR A 438 10.80 -20.42 -49.90
CA TYR A 438 9.67 -19.97 -50.76
C TYR A 438 9.72 -18.49 -51.10
N LYS A 439 10.65 -17.69 -50.55
CA LYS A 439 10.77 -16.24 -50.76
C LYS A 439 9.49 -15.48 -50.38
N THR A 440 8.86 -15.88 -49.29
CA THR A 440 7.63 -15.28 -48.76
C THR A 440 7.80 -14.76 -47.33
N GLY A 441 6.95 -13.83 -46.88
CA GLY A 441 7.05 -13.24 -45.55
C GLY A 441 6.41 -14.08 -44.46
N ILE A 442 5.26 -14.72 -44.71
CA ILE A 442 4.49 -15.46 -43.71
C ILE A 442 4.08 -16.83 -44.27
N ILE A 443 4.41 -17.89 -43.53
CA ILE A 443 3.94 -19.27 -43.83
C ILE A 443 3.17 -19.80 -42.63
N LEU A 444 2.02 -20.40 -42.89
CA LEU A 444 1.20 -21.08 -41.90
C LEU A 444 0.86 -22.49 -42.35
N SER A 445 0.71 -23.41 -41.39
CA SER A 445 0.23 -24.76 -41.66
C SER A 445 -1.28 -24.78 -41.93
N ASP A 446 -1.75 -25.85 -42.58
CA ASP A 446 -3.18 -26.11 -42.78
C ASP A 446 -3.92 -26.22 -41.43
N ALA A 447 -3.33 -26.82 -40.42
CA ALA A 447 -3.88 -26.86 -39.04
C ALA A 447 -4.10 -25.47 -38.46
N SER A 448 -3.20 -24.52 -38.75
CA SER A 448 -3.42 -23.11 -38.36
C SER A 448 -4.51 -22.45 -39.19
N LEU A 449 -4.53 -22.72 -40.49
CA LEU A 449 -5.55 -22.18 -41.40
C LEU A 449 -6.97 -22.62 -40.99
N GLU A 450 -7.14 -23.85 -40.56
CA GLU A 450 -8.44 -24.38 -40.12
C GLU A 450 -8.97 -23.63 -38.87
N GLN A 451 -8.09 -23.17 -38.01
CA GLN A 451 -8.41 -22.44 -36.78
C GLN A 451 -8.58 -20.91 -36.98
N ILE A 452 -8.37 -20.41 -38.20
CA ILE A 452 -8.55 -18.99 -38.51
C ILE A 452 -10.03 -18.70 -38.78
N ASN A 453 -10.58 -17.77 -38.01
CA ASN A 453 -11.89 -17.19 -38.25
C ASN A 453 -11.78 -16.06 -39.28
N ASN A 454 -12.85 -15.85 -40.11
CA ASN A 454 -12.92 -14.76 -41.08
C ASN A 454 -11.71 -14.73 -42.04
N LYS A 455 -11.44 -15.88 -42.69
CA LYS A 455 -10.30 -16.06 -43.61
C LYS A 455 -10.30 -15.03 -44.73
N GLU A 456 -11.47 -14.52 -45.09
CA GLU A 456 -11.70 -13.48 -46.09
C GLU A 456 -11.00 -12.16 -45.77
N ASN A 457 -10.65 -11.91 -44.53
CA ASN A 457 -9.89 -10.71 -44.12
C ASN A 457 -8.39 -10.82 -44.44
N PHE A 458 -7.94 -11.99 -44.88
CA PHE A 458 -6.53 -12.25 -45.16
C PHE A 458 -6.35 -12.69 -46.63
N HIS A 459 -5.28 -12.23 -47.20
CA HIS A 459 -4.87 -12.67 -48.54
C HIS A 459 -4.01 -13.90 -48.40
N LEU A 460 -4.60 -15.06 -48.73
CA LEU A 460 -4.01 -16.36 -48.53
C LEU A 460 -3.86 -17.11 -49.87
N ARG A 461 -2.81 -17.89 -50.03
CA ARG A 461 -2.67 -18.83 -51.15
C ARG A 461 -2.02 -20.13 -50.72
N ASN A 462 -2.35 -21.22 -51.40
CA ASN A 462 -1.79 -22.53 -51.15
C ASN A 462 -0.35 -22.62 -51.71
N LEU A 463 0.57 -23.17 -50.93
CA LEU A 463 1.95 -23.44 -51.35
C LEU A 463 2.23 -24.94 -51.60
N GLY A 464 1.21 -25.80 -51.45
CA GLY A 464 1.34 -27.24 -51.63
C GLY A 464 1.71 -27.99 -50.36
N MET A 465 2.35 -29.15 -50.56
CA MET A 465 2.78 -30.06 -49.49
C MET A 465 4.27 -29.94 -49.26
N VAL A 466 4.68 -29.99 -48.00
CA VAL A 466 6.11 -30.01 -47.64
C VAL A 466 6.38 -31.09 -46.63
N GLN A 467 7.48 -31.82 -46.84
CA GLN A 467 8.00 -32.75 -45.87
C GLN A 467 9.08 -32.06 -45.05
N LEU A 468 8.79 -31.84 -43.78
CA LEU A 468 9.74 -31.23 -42.86
C LEU A 468 10.81 -32.26 -42.46
N LYS A 469 12.06 -31.83 -42.36
CA LYS A 469 13.19 -32.66 -41.96
C LYS A 469 12.88 -33.44 -40.69
N GLY A 470 13.04 -34.79 -40.74
CA GLY A 470 12.79 -35.68 -39.61
C GLY A 470 11.30 -35.97 -39.31
N LYS A 471 10.38 -35.55 -40.18
CA LYS A 471 8.98 -36.01 -40.16
C LYS A 471 8.70 -37.00 -41.27
N GLN A 472 7.86 -37.98 -40.97
CA GLN A 472 7.41 -38.95 -41.97
C GLN A 472 6.22 -38.44 -42.79
N GLU A 473 5.40 -37.59 -42.15
CA GLU A 473 4.20 -37.03 -42.75
C GLU A 473 4.47 -35.67 -43.36
N SER A 474 3.94 -35.44 -44.55
CA SER A 474 3.95 -34.15 -45.21
C SER A 474 2.81 -33.27 -44.66
N ILE A 475 3.07 -32.01 -44.54
CA ILE A 475 2.07 -31.04 -44.12
C ILE A 475 1.76 -30.04 -45.25
N LYS A 476 0.48 -29.66 -45.36
CA LYS A 476 0.06 -28.65 -46.29
C LYS A 476 0.32 -27.25 -45.69
N ILE A 477 0.87 -26.36 -46.50
CA ILE A 477 1.27 -25.02 -46.08
C ILE A 477 0.66 -23.93 -46.98
N HIS A 478 0.52 -22.76 -46.39
CA HIS A 478 -0.08 -21.62 -47.04
C HIS A 478 0.78 -20.37 -46.82
N GLU A 479 0.79 -19.48 -47.80
CA GLU A 479 1.32 -18.13 -47.66
C GLU A 479 0.20 -17.17 -47.27
N CYS A 480 0.49 -16.26 -46.32
CA CYS A 480 -0.28 -15.04 -46.11
C CYS A 480 0.52 -13.83 -46.63
N PHE A 481 -0.03 -13.11 -47.62
CA PHE A 481 0.64 -11.95 -48.19
C PHE A 481 -0.06 -10.60 -47.84
N SER A 482 -0.94 -10.62 -46.84
CA SER A 482 -1.60 -9.39 -46.32
C SER A 482 -0.63 -8.41 -45.66
N GLY A 483 0.57 -8.89 -45.29
CA GLY A 483 1.65 -8.06 -44.72
C GLY A 483 2.53 -7.38 -45.78
N ASN A 484 2.31 -7.67 -47.07
CA ASN A 484 3.08 -7.08 -48.17
C ASN A 484 2.61 -5.63 -48.47
N THR A 485 3.35 -4.93 -49.33
CA THR A 485 2.94 -3.62 -49.81
C THR A 485 1.60 -3.68 -50.56
N SER A 486 0.81 -2.61 -50.55
CA SER A 486 -0.49 -2.58 -51.22
C SER A 486 -0.37 -2.93 -52.73
N LYS A 487 0.74 -2.55 -53.37
CA LYS A 487 1.04 -2.86 -54.79
C LYS A 487 1.28 -4.36 -54.98
N ASP A 488 2.06 -5.01 -54.09
CA ASP A 488 2.30 -6.44 -54.17
C ASP A 488 1.04 -7.23 -53.91
N ILE A 489 0.21 -6.83 -52.95
CA ILE A 489 -1.07 -7.45 -52.63
C ILE A 489 -1.97 -7.44 -53.88
N GLN A 490 -2.12 -6.29 -54.54
CA GLN A 490 -2.93 -6.19 -55.76
C GLN A 490 -2.45 -7.08 -56.88
N LYS A 491 -1.13 -7.12 -57.14
CA LYS A 491 -0.53 -7.95 -58.18
C LYS A 491 -0.68 -9.44 -57.89
N LYS A 492 -0.41 -9.87 -56.63
CA LYS A 492 -0.60 -11.28 -56.24
C LYS A 492 -2.07 -11.70 -56.26
N ALA A 493 -2.98 -10.80 -55.85
CA ALA A 493 -4.41 -11.07 -55.92
C ALA A 493 -4.92 -11.21 -57.37
N ALA A 494 -4.42 -10.40 -58.33
CA ALA A 494 -4.76 -10.51 -59.73
C ALA A 494 -4.34 -11.84 -60.36
N THR A 495 -3.18 -12.41 -59.93
CA THR A 495 -2.66 -13.68 -60.42
C THR A 495 -3.01 -14.90 -59.54
N LEU A 496 -3.84 -14.71 -58.51
CA LEU A 496 -4.10 -15.76 -57.49
C LEU A 496 -4.73 -17.02 -58.08
N SER A 497 -5.68 -16.90 -59.02
CA SER A 497 -6.34 -18.03 -59.68
C SER A 497 -5.34 -18.84 -60.48
N LEU A 498 -4.51 -18.18 -61.29
CA LEU A 498 -3.45 -18.83 -62.07
C LEU A 498 -2.42 -19.50 -61.13
N PHE A 499 -2.01 -18.82 -60.08
CA PHE A 499 -1.07 -19.39 -59.11
C PHE A 499 -1.60 -20.69 -58.49
N ASN A 500 -2.87 -20.70 -58.04
CA ASN A 500 -3.51 -21.89 -57.46
C ASN A 500 -3.66 -23.01 -58.49
N GLU A 501 -3.94 -22.71 -59.74
CA GLU A 501 -3.95 -23.69 -60.86
C GLU A 501 -2.54 -24.31 -61.06
N GLY A 502 -1.51 -23.47 -61.06
CA GLY A 502 -0.12 -23.95 -61.14
C GLY A 502 0.26 -24.85 -59.99
N ILE A 503 -0.15 -24.53 -58.75
CA ILE A 503 0.05 -25.41 -57.57
C ILE A 503 -0.73 -26.73 -57.72
N SER A 504 -1.97 -26.72 -58.21
CA SER A 504 -2.72 -27.95 -58.46
C SER A 504 -1.99 -28.86 -59.44
N HIS A 505 -1.55 -28.33 -60.59
CA HIS A 505 -0.75 -29.11 -61.55
C HIS A 505 0.59 -29.60 -60.98
N TYR A 506 1.23 -28.82 -60.10
CA TYR A 506 2.46 -29.19 -59.42
C TYR A 506 2.23 -30.39 -58.51
N LEU A 507 1.15 -30.37 -57.71
CA LEU A 507 0.75 -31.47 -56.81
C LEU A 507 0.33 -32.74 -57.60
N ASP A 508 -0.33 -32.58 -58.73
CA ASP A 508 -0.72 -33.66 -59.66
C ASP A 508 0.46 -34.20 -60.44
N LYS A 509 1.70 -33.75 -60.17
CA LYS A 509 2.92 -34.13 -60.90
C LYS A 509 2.89 -33.79 -62.41
N SER A 510 1.99 -32.95 -62.82
CA SER A 510 1.86 -32.43 -64.19
C SER A 510 2.79 -31.23 -64.40
N PHE A 511 4.12 -31.44 -64.27
CA PHE A 511 5.11 -30.35 -64.19
C PHE A 511 5.20 -29.51 -65.46
N ASN A 512 4.94 -30.07 -66.65
CA ASN A 512 4.88 -29.29 -67.90
C ASN A 512 3.76 -28.22 -67.84
N LYS A 513 2.55 -28.63 -67.41
CA LYS A 513 1.42 -27.70 -67.25
C LYS A 513 1.68 -26.69 -66.14
N ALA A 514 2.21 -27.17 -64.99
CA ALA A 514 2.58 -26.28 -63.92
C ALA A 514 3.60 -25.21 -64.36
N HIS A 515 4.58 -25.58 -65.16
CA HIS A 515 5.60 -24.69 -65.70
C HIS A 515 4.98 -23.62 -66.64
N GLU A 516 4.07 -24.03 -67.53
CA GLU A 516 3.35 -23.13 -68.42
C GLU A 516 2.53 -22.11 -67.63
N VAL A 517 1.80 -22.56 -66.61
CA VAL A 517 0.97 -21.67 -65.77
C VAL A 517 1.84 -20.72 -64.97
N PHE A 518 2.94 -21.20 -64.31
CA PHE A 518 3.84 -20.30 -63.59
C PHE A 518 4.57 -19.33 -64.52
N THR A 519 4.83 -19.69 -65.78
CA THR A 519 5.34 -18.75 -66.79
C THR A 519 4.37 -17.60 -67.04
N GLN A 520 3.06 -17.88 -67.10
CA GLN A 520 2.04 -16.83 -67.22
C GLN A 520 2.00 -15.96 -65.94
N VAL A 521 2.02 -16.56 -64.75
CA VAL A 521 2.04 -15.80 -63.49
C VAL A 521 3.22 -14.83 -63.46
N ILE A 522 4.44 -15.28 -63.82
CA ILE A 522 5.64 -14.42 -63.82
C ILE A 522 5.54 -13.34 -64.90
N LYS A 523 4.93 -13.64 -66.08
CA LYS A 523 4.74 -12.66 -67.12
C LYS A 523 3.82 -11.52 -66.65
N GLU A 524 2.76 -11.80 -65.87
CA GLU A 524 1.83 -10.82 -65.32
C GLU A 524 2.39 -10.15 -64.07
N ASN A 525 3.10 -10.88 -63.20
CA ASN A 525 3.71 -10.39 -61.96
C ASN A 525 5.18 -10.83 -61.83
N PRO A 526 6.14 -10.15 -62.50
CA PRO A 526 7.56 -10.50 -62.44
C PRO A 526 8.17 -10.36 -61.05
N GLU A 527 7.52 -9.63 -60.12
CA GLU A 527 7.97 -9.41 -58.76
C GLU A 527 7.57 -10.58 -57.81
N ASP A 528 6.70 -11.52 -58.26
CA ASP A 528 6.28 -12.67 -57.45
C ASP A 528 7.41 -13.72 -57.32
N ARG A 529 8.23 -13.52 -56.28
CA ARG A 529 9.38 -14.39 -56.02
C ARG A 529 8.97 -15.83 -55.69
N THR A 530 7.78 -16.06 -55.12
CA THR A 530 7.25 -17.37 -54.81
C THR A 530 6.84 -18.11 -56.10
N ALA A 531 6.20 -17.41 -57.06
CA ALA A 531 5.92 -17.97 -58.36
C ALA A 531 7.22 -18.30 -59.12
N ALA A 532 8.23 -17.41 -59.04
CA ALA A 532 9.56 -17.66 -59.63
C ALA A 532 10.24 -18.88 -59.04
N PHE A 533 10.06 -19.15 -57.73
CA PHE A 533 10.54 -20.38 -57.09
C PHE A 533 9.90 -21.61 -57.71
N PHE A 534 8.58 -21.67 -57.86
CA PHE A 534 7.90 -22.83 -58.51
C PHE A 534 8.26 -22.97 -59.96
N PHE A 535 8.36 -21.88 -60.73
CA PHE A 535 8.83 -21.87 -62.09
C PHE A 535 10.23 -22.51 -62.22
N THR A 536 11.18 -22.14 -61.37
CA THR A 536 12.52 -22.68 -61.38
C THR A 536 12.51 -24.17 -61.02
N ASN A 537 11.74 -24.55 -60.01
CA ASN A 537 11.61 -25.97 -59.57
C ASN A 537 10.99 -26.82 -60.65
N THR A 538 9.92 -26.38 -61.31
CA THR A 538 9.30 -27.13 -62.41
C THR A 538 10.27 -27.32 -63.60
N LYS A 539 11.02 -26.27 -63.97
CA LYS A 539 12.05 -26.34 -65.00
C LYS A 539 13.13 -27.35 -64.63
N GLN A 540 13.64 -27.33 -63.40
CA GLN A 540 14.66 -28.26 -62.94
C GLN A 540 14.15 -29.72 -62.97
N VAL A 541 12.92 -29.98 -62.55
CA VAL A 541 12.32 -31.32 -62.62
C VAL A 541 12.15 -31.83 -64.06
N MET A 542 11.84 -30.94 -64.98
CA MET A 542 11.74 -31.26 -66.42
C MET A 542 13.10 -31.58 -67.06
N GLU A 543 14.17 -30.90 -66.66
CA GLU A 543 15.53 -31.05 -67.20
C GLU A 543 16.28 -32.28 -66.58
N GLU A 544 16.17 -32.42 -65.23
CA GLU A 544 16.93 -33.47 -64.51
C GLU A 544 16.20 -34.80 -64.41
N GLY A 545 14.92 -34.89 -64.82
CA GLY A 545 14.07 -36.08 -64.63
C GLY A 545 13.67 -36.26 -63.15
N PHE A 546 12.79 -37.23 -62.95
CA PHE A 546 12.31 -37.59 -61.60
C PHE A 546 13.42 -38.20 -60.75
N SER A 547 14.04 -37.50 -59.85
CA SER A 547 14.74 -38.14 -58.73
C SER A 547 13.68 -38.69 -57.77
N LYS A 548 13.84 -39.94 -57.29
CA LYS A 548 12.90 -40.68 -56.44
C LYS A 548 12.48 -39.92 -55.15
N ASN A 549 13.16 -38.86 -54.83
CA ASN A 549 12.95 -38.05 -53.59
C ASN A 549 12.12 -36.79 -53.81
N ARG A 550 11.56 -36.49 -54.99
CA ARG A 550 10.80 -35.28 -55.27
C ARG A 550 9.38 -35.59 -55.79
N GLU A 551 8.59 -36.22 -54.96
CA GLU A 551 7.18 -36.56 -55.27
C GLU A 551 6.22 -35.36 -55.29
N GLY A 552 6.59 -34.20 -55.79
CA GLY A 552 5.79 -32.96 -55.68
C GLY A 552 5.81 -32.36 -54.28
N ILE A 553 6.65 -32.94 -53.41
CA ILE A 553 6.85 -32.51 -52.02
C ILE A 553 8.22 -31.84 -51.94
N VAL A 554 8.28 -30.66 -51.37
CA VAL A 554 9.56 -29.98 -51.15
C VAL A 554 10.20 -30.53 -49.90
N GLU A 555 11.35 -31.22 -50.04
CA GLU A 555 12.14 -31.68 -48.90
C GLU A 555 13.05 -30.58 -48.38
N MET A 556 13.04 -30.38 -47.08
CA MET A 556 13.94 -29.44 -46.41
C MET A 556 15.29 -30.09 -46.14
N GLN A 557 16.33 -29.69 -46.88
CA GLN A 557 17.69 -30.28 -46.76
C GLN A 557 18.60 -29.53 -45.78
N GLU A 558 18.31 -28.25 -45.46
CA GLU A 558 19.12 -27.43 -44.56
C GLU A 558 18.33 -27.00 -43.29
N LYS A 559 19.11 -26.72 -42.24
CA LYS A 559 18.57 -26.13 -40.98
C LYS A 559 18.22 -24.68 -41.16
#